data_3d5499c854329995b09a8a76accb00bf
#
_entry.id   3d5499c854329995b09a8a76accb00bf
#
_cell.length_a   1.000
_cell.length_b   1.000
_cell.length_c   1.000
_cell.angle_alpha   90.00
_cell.angle_beta   90.00
_cell.angle_gamma   90.00
#
_symmetry.space_group_name_H-M   'P 1'
#
loop_
_entity.id
_entity.type
_entity.pdbx_description
1 polymer ?
#
loop_
_entity_poly.entity_id
_entity_poly.type
_entity_poly.pdbx_seq_one_letter_code
_entity_poly.pdbx_strand_id
1 'polypeptide(L)'
;LTERSTRDELPPAPWGSFPLAELTVLAGIVGLAVGVIGGHPTAIGVGVVLAGLGGLEVAVREHFAGYRSHTTLLAGTVFVLVTGGLFYLGGLILAICLGVGGIAFLASFMALRRAFQRASGGLSFRVGRFGR
;
A
#
# COMPACT_ATOMS: atom_id res chain seq x y z
N LEU A 1 31.06 2.44 1.17
CA LEU A 1 30.20 3.38 1.73
C LEU A 1 29.27 3.97 0.76
N THR A 2 29.80 4.51 -0.30
CA THR A 2 28.97 5.01 -1.34
C THR A 2 28.10 3.93 -1.85
N GLU A 3 28.47 2.70 -1.55
CA GLU A 3 27.67 1.66 -1.97
C GLU A 3 26.58 1.36 -1.07
N ARG A 4 26.48 1.91 0.05
CA ARG A 4 25.34 1.82 0.82
C ARG A 4 24.19 1.94 -0.02
N SER A 5 24.48 2.39 -1.10
CA SER A 5 23.61 2.27 -2.16
C SER A 5 22.27 2.83 -1.89
N THR A 6 21.72 3.34 -2.88
CA THR A 6 20.34 3.77 -2.92
C THR A 6 19.39 2.69 -2.46
N ARG A 7 19.87 1.45 -2.33
CA ARG A 7 19.03 0.41 -1.84
C ARG A 7 18.69 0.51 -0.39
N ASP A 8 19.61 1.01 0.41
CA ASP A 8 19.39 1.12 1.83
C ASP A 8 18.69 2.41 2.21
N GLU A 9 18.51 3.30 1.23
CA GLU A 9 17.85 4.54 1.51
C GLU A 9 16.37 4.45 1.18
N LEU A 10 15.54 4.82 2.14
CA LEU A 10 14.12 4.89 1.91
C LEU A 10 13.82 5.98 0.89
N PRO A 11 12.84 5.74 0.01
CA PRO A 11 12.44 6.78 -0.93
C PRO A 11 11.96 8.02 -0.20
N PRO A 12 12.31 9.22 -0.72
CA PRO A 12 11.92 10.46 -0.05
C PRO A 12 10.43 10.69 -0.15
N ALA A 13 9.85 11.24 0.91
CA ALA A 13 8.46 11.60 0.93
C ALA A 13 8.26 12.90 0.14
N PRO A 14 7.10 13.09 -0.50
CA PRO A 14 6.81 14.32 -1.23
C PRO A 14 6.88 15.57 -0.37
N TRP A 15 6.64 15.43 0.94
CA TRP A 15 6.65 16.56 1.86
C TRP A 15 7.98 16.74 2.58
N GLY A 16 9.01 16.05 2.16
CA GLY A 16 10.35 16.21 2.72
C GLY A 16 10.66 15.22 3.83
N SER A 17 11.46 15.65 4.79
CA SER A 17 11.96 14.77 5.83
C SER A 17 11.04 14.63 7.04
N PHE A 18 9.94 15.38 7.09
CA PHE A 18 9.00 15.29 8.20
C PHE A 18 8.31 13.93 8.18
N PRO A 19 8.25 13.20 9.31
CA PRO A 19 7.69 11.84 9.32
C PRO A 19 6.17 11.83 9.41
N LEU A 20 5.51 12.41 8.40
CA LEU A 20 4.05 12.57 8.41
C LEU A 20 3.33 11.23 8.35
N ALA A 21 3.77 10.34 7.45
CA ALA A 21 3.11 9.04 7.31
C ALA A 21 3.26 8.21 8.57
N GLU A 22 4.43 8.23 9.17
CA GLU A 22 4.70 7.50 10.40
C GLU A 22 3.86 8.01 11.55
N LEU A 23 3.73 9.33 11.67
CA LEU A 23 2.90 9.93 12.70
C LEU A 23 1.42 9.60 12.48
N THR A 24 0.98 9.57 11.23
CA THR A 24 -0.40 9.21 10.89
C THR A 24 -0.69 7.76 11.27
N VAL A 25 0.24 6.85 11.00
CA VAL A 25 0.09 5.45 11.39
C VAL A 25 0.04 5.33 12.91
N LEU A 26 0.94 6.03 13.60
CA LEU A 26 0.97 5.99 15.07
C LEU A 26 -0.34 6.52 15.65
N ALA A 27 -0.81 7.66 15.15
CA ALA A 27 -2.09 8.23 15.60
C ALA A 27 -3.23 7.24 15.32
N GLY A 28 -3.18 6.54 14.19
CA GLY A 28 -4.18 5.54 13.87
C GLY A 28 -4.17 4.37 14.84
N ILE A 29 -3.00 3.89 15.20
CA ILE A 29 -2.85 2.80 16.16
C ILE A 29 -3.37 3.22 17.52
N VAL A 30 -3.04 4.43 17.97
CA VAL A 30 -3.54 4.96 19.24
C VAL A 30 -5.06 5.07 19.21
N GLY A 31 -5.61 5.58 18.11
CA GLY A 31 -7.06 5.67 17.93
C GLY A 31 -7.74 4.32 18.00
N LEU A 32 -7.13 3.31 17.36
CA LEU A 32 -7.65 1.95 17.43
C LEU A 32 -7.64 1.42 18.85
N ALA A 33 -6.54 1.61 19.57
CA ALA A 33 -6.43 1.13 20.94
C ALA A 33 -7.46 1.81 21.84
N VAL A 34 -7.59 3.13 21.74
CA VAL A 34 -8.57 3.89 22.52
C VAL A 34 -9.98 3.44 22.16
N GLY A 35 -10.25 3.25 20.88
CA GLY A 35 -11.57 2.85 20.42
C GLY A 35 -11.97 1.46 20.90
N VAL A 36 -11.06 0.51 20.82
CA VAL A 36 -11.33 -0.87 21.23
C VAL A 36 -11.48 -0.95 22.75
N ILE A 37 -10.54 -0.36 23.48
CA ILE A 37 -10.56 -0.42 24.95
C ILE A 37 -11.75 0.36 25.51
N GLY A 38 -12.03 1.53 24.95
CA GLY A 38 -13.11 2.39 25.44
C GLY A 38 -14.47 2.11 24.83
N GLY A 39 -14.55 1.20 23.86
CA GLY A 39 -15.83 0.91 23.21
C GLY A 39 -16.34 2.05 22.34
N HIS A 40 -15.44 2.81 21.72
CA HIS A 40 -15.82 3.96 20.89
C HIS A 40 -15.70 3.62 19.40
N PRO A 41 -16.81 3.30 18.70
CA PRO A 41 -16.76 2.92 17.29
C PRO A 41 -16.15 4.00 16.39
N THR A 42 -16.43 5.27 16.68
CA THR A 42 -15.88 6.38 15.90
C THR A 42 -14.36 6.40 15.98
N ALA A 43 -13.80 6.18 17.17
CA ALA A 43 -12.34 6.15 17.34
C ALA A 43 -11.74 4.97 16.58
N ILE A 44 -12.43 3.83 16.56
CA ILE A 44 -11.98 2.67 15.78
C ILE A 44 -11.95 3.03 14.30
N GLY A 45 -13.02 3.63 13.78
CA GLY A 45 -13.09 4.01 12.38
C GLY A 45 -12.02 5.01 12.00
N VAL A 46 -11.82 6.05 12.79
CA VAL A 46 -10.79 7.04 12.54
C VAL A 46 -9.40 6.39 12.60
N GLY A 47 -9.18 5.51 13.57
CA GLY A 47 -7.92 4.81 13.70
C GLY A 47 -7.60 3.95 12.49
N VAL A 48 -8.59 3.20 11.98
CA VAL A 48 -8.43 2.38 10.79
C VAL A 48 -8.06 3.25 9.58
N VAL A 49 -8.79 4.37 9.41
CA VAL A 49 -8.55 5.25 8.27
C VAL A 49 -7.14 5.85 8.34
N LEU A 50 -6.75 6.38 9.50
CA LEU A 50 -5.44 7.00 9.64
C LEU A 50 -4.31 6.00 9.47
N ALA A 51 -4.39 4.85 10.14
CA ALA A 51 -3.36 3.82 10.01
C ALA A 51 -3.31 3.30 8.59
N GLY A 52 -4.48 3.09 7.97
CA GLY A 52 -4.58 2.59 6.61
C GLY A 52 -3.99 3.56 5.59
N LEU A 53 -4.35 4.84 5.69
CA LEU A 53 -3.83 5.84 4.74
C LEU A 53 -2.33 6.03 4.90
N GLY A 54 -1.84 6.11 6.16
CA GLY A 54 -0.41 6.25 6.39
C GLY A 54 0.38 5.06 5.88
N GLY A 55 -0.11 3.87 6.19
CA GLY A 55 0.55 2.63 5.72
C GLY A 55 0.49 2.49 4.21
N LEU A 56 -0.63 2.86 3.61
CA LEU A 56 -0.79 2.79 2.16
C LEU A 56 0.14 3.79 1.46
N GLU A 57 0.28 4.99 2.01
CA GLU A 57 1.19 5.98 1.44
C GLU A 57 2.61 5.44 1.38
N VAL A 58 3.08 4.86 2.48
CA VAL A 58 4.42 4.28 2.52
C VAL A 58 4.53 3.13 1.53
N ALA A 59 3.52 2.26 1.47
CA ALA A 59 3.54 1.12 0.57
C ALA A 59 3.60 1.55 -0.89
N VAL A 60 2.81 2.55 -1.27
CA VAL A 60 2.82 3.08 -2.63
C VAL A 60 4.17 3.69 -2.96
N ARG A 61 4.69 4.50 -2.05
CA ARG A 61 5.97 5.17 -2.26
C ARG A 61 7.10 4.15 -2.45
N GLU A 62 7.15 3.15 -1.59
CA GLU A 62 8.20 2.12 -1.67
C GLU A 62 8.05 1.25 -2.91
N HIS A 63 6.82 0.93 -3.26
CA HIS A 63 6.57 0.07 -4.41
C HIS A 63 7.01 0.74 -5.71
N PHE A 64 6.58 1.97 -5.94
CA PHE A 64 6.88 2.67 -7.19
C PHE A 64 8.31 3.19 -7.24
N ALA A 65 8.99 3.29 -6.12
CA ALA A 65 10.41 3.60 -6.10
C ALA A 65 11.29 2.38 -6.33
N GLY A 66 10.69 1.18 -6.34
CA GLY A 66 11.43 -0.07 -6.49
C GLY A 66 12.19 -0.47 -5.23
N TYR A 67 11.90 0.17 -4.11
CA TYR A 67 12.55 -0.12 -2.85
C TYR A 67 12.04 -1.44 -2.25
N ARG A 68 10.72 -1.60 -2.22
CA ARG A 68 10.06 -2.80 -1.74
C ARG A 68 8.81 -3.07 -2.55
N SER A 69 8.57 -4.35 -2.85
CA SER A 69 7.35 -4.72 -3.58
C SER A 69 6.19 -4.88 -2.62
N HIS A 70 5.10 -4.20 -2.91
CA HIS A 70 3.85 -4.32 -2.17
C HIS A 70 2.72 -4.67 -3.13
N THR A 71 3.04 -5.47 -4.16
CA THR A 71 2.09 -5.81 -5.21
C THR A 71 0.80 -6.40 -4.66
N THR A 72 0.92 -7.41 -3.79
CA THR A 72 -0.25 -8.08 -3.22
C THR A 72 -1.06 -7.13 -2.34
N LEU A 73 -0.38 -6.33 -1.52
CA LEU A 73 -1.05 -5.39 -0.63
C LEU A 73 -1.83 -4.34 -1.42
N LEU A 74 -1.18 -3.76 -2.43
CA LEU A 74 -1.81 -2.71 -3.23
C LEU A 74 -2.93 -3.28 -4.09
N ALA A 75 -2.74 -4.44 -4.69
CA ALA A 75 -3.79 -5.10 -5.47
C ALA A 75 -4.96 -5.50 -4.57
N GLY A 76 -4.67 -5.98 -3.35
CA GLY A 76 -5.69 -6.28 -2.37
C GLY A 76 -6.50 -5.06 -1.98
N THR A 77 -5.83 -3.91 -1.86
CA THR A 77 -6.51 -2.65 -1.59
C THR A 77 -7.49 -2.31 -2.72
N VAL A 78 -7.04 -2.47 -3.97
CA VAL A 78 -7.91 -2.24 -5.13
C VAL A 78 -9.11 -3.19 -5.08
N PHE A 79 -8.88 -4.47 -4.77
CA PHE A 79 -9.96 -5.45 -4.64
C PHE A 79 -11.00 -5.00 -3.61
N VAL A 80 -10.54 -4.61 -2.42
CA VAL A 80 -11.44 -4.19 -1.35
C VAL A 80 -12.23 -2.93 -1.74
N LEU A 81 -11.55 -1.95 -2.34
CA LEU A 81 -12.20 -0.71 -2.74
C LEU A 81 -13.23 -0.94 -3.83
N VAL A 82 -12.89 -1.74 -4.84
CA VAL A 82 -13.82 -2.02 -5.94
C VAL A 82 -15.00 -2.85 -5.44
N THR A 83 -14.72 -3.94 -4.73
CA THR A 83 -15.78 -4.82 -4.22
C THR A 83 -16.68 -4.09 -3.25
N GLY A 84 -16.11 -3.38 -2.28
CA GLY A 84 -16.87 -2.64 -1.29
C GLY A 84 -17.64 -1.48 -1.89
N GLY A 85 -17.02 -0.75 -2.81
CA GLY A 85 -17.69 0.35 -3.48
C GLY A 85 -18.89 -0.11 -4.28
N LEU A 86 -18.75 -1.18 -5.06
CA LEU A 86 -19.86 -1.71 -5.84
C LEU A 86 -20.97 -2.26 -4.95
N PHE A 87 -20.61 -2.90 -3.86
CA PHE A 87 -21.59 -3.47 -2.94
C PHE A 87 -22.37 -2.40 -2.19
N TYR A 88 -21.65 -1.45 -1.58
CA TYR A 88 -22.29 -0.46 -0.72
C TYR A 88 -22.85 0.74 -1.49
N LEU A 89 -22.16 1.20 -2.50
CA LEU A 89 -22.57 2.38 -3.27
C LEU A 89 -23.36 2.03 -4.51
N GLY A 90 -23.00 0.93 -5.18
CA GLY A 90 -23.66 0.53 -6.40
C GLY A 90 -24.88 -0.36 -6.19
N GLY A 91 -25.05 -0.90 -5.00
CA GLY A 91 -26.21 -1.75 -4.69
C GLY A 91 -26.24 -3.06 -5.48
N LEU A 92 -25.08 -3.51 -5.98
CA LEU A 92 -25.02 -4.75 -6.74
C LEU A 92 -24.93 -5.96 -5.83
N ILE A 93 -25.31 -7.12 -6.35
CA ILE A 93 -25.22 -8.34 -5.56
C ILE A 93 -23.77 -8.70 -5.31
N LEU A 94 -23.51 -9.33 -4.18
CA LEU A 94 -22.16 -9.64 -3.75
C LEU A 94 -21.37 -10.47 -4.76
N ALA A 95 -22.03 -11.42 -5.42
CA ALA A 95 -21.37 -12.27 -6.42
C ALA A 95 -20.76 -11.44 -7.55
N ILE A 96 -21.51 -10.45 -8.05
CA ILE A 96 -21.02 -9.56 -9.11
C ILE A 96 -19.89 -8.69 -8.58
N CYS A 97 -20.05 -8.17 -7.36
CA CYS A 97 -19.02 -7.33 -6.74
C CYS A 97 -17.69 -8.09 -6.60
N LEU A 98 -17.75 -9.34 -6.14
CA LEU A 98 -16.57 -10.17 -5.99
C LEU A 98 -15.94 -10.51 -7.34
N GLY A 99 -16.77 -10.76 -8.36
CA GLY A 99 -16.26 -11.05 -9.70
C GLY A 99 -15.52 -9.86 -10.30
N VAL A 100 -16.14 -8.68 -10.25
CA VAL A 100 -15.53 -7.46 -10.76
C VAL A 100 -14.28 -7.11 -9.93
N GLY A 101 -14.39 -7.24 -8.61
CA GLY A 101 -13.25 -6.99 -7.72
C GLY A 101 -12.09 -7.93 -8.02
N GLY A 102 -12.39 -9.21 -8.29
CA GLY A 102 -11.36 -10.18 -8.67
C GLY A 102 -10.65 -9.81 -9.96
N ILE A 103 -11.41 -9.36 -10.96
CA ILE A 103 -10.82 -8.91 -12.22
C ILE A 103 -9.95 -7.67 -11.96
N ALA A 104 -10.44 -6.73 -11.17
CA ALA A 104 -9.67 -5.54 -10.81
C ALA A 104 -8.40 -5.90 -10.06
N PHE A 105 -8.48 -6.90 -9.17
CA PHE A 105 -7.32 -7.41 -8.45
C PHE A 105 -6.26 -7.94 -9.41
N LEU A 106 -6.67 -8.81 -10.34
CA LEU A 106 -5.73 -9.40 -11.29
C LEU A 106 -5.10 -8.34 -12.18
N ALA A 107 -5.91 -7.42 -12.70
CA ALA A 107 -5.41 -6.36 -13.57
C ALA A 107 -4.42 -5.47 -12.83
N SER A 108 -4.79 -5.04 -11.61
CA SER A 108 -3.91 -4.19 -10.82
C SER A 108 -2.67 -4.95 -10.34
N PHE A 109 -2.81 -6.22 -9.99
CA PHE A 109 -1.67 -7.04 -9.60
C PHE A 109 -0.64 -7.09 -10.71
N MET A 110 -1.08 -7.35 -11.95
CA MET A 110 -0.16 -7.41 -13.08
C MET A 110 0.45 -6.04 -13.38
N ALA A 111 -0.35 -4.98 -13.31
CA ALA A 111 0.16 -3.64 -13.56
C ALA A 111 1.16 -3.21 -12.50
N LEU A 112 0.86 -3.47 -11.22
CA LEU A 112 1.75 -3.12 -10.12
C LEU A 112 3.03 -3.94 -10.15
N ARG A 113 2.92 -5.20 -10.48
CA ARG A 113 4.09 -6.06 -10.61
C ARG A 113 5.01 -5.53 -11.69
N ARG A 114 4.44 -5.14 -12.84
CA ARG A 114 5.24 -4.56 -13.93
C ARG A 114 5.87 -3.24 -13.51
N ALA A 115 5.12 -2.40 -12.80
CA ALA A 115 5.65 -1.12 -12.34
C ALA A 115 6.82 -1.33 -11.39
N PHE A 116 6.71 -2.27 -10.46
CA PHE A 116 7.81 -2.57 -9.55
C PHE A 116 9.01 -3.12 -10.30
N GLN A 117 8.78 -4.03 -11.25
CA GLN A 117 9.85 -4.61 -12.05
C GLN A 117 10.57 -3.54 -12.86
N ARG A 118 9.83 -2.57 -13.41
CA ARG A 118 10.45 -1.46 -14.14
C ARG A 118 11.28 -0.59 -13.22
N ALA A 119 10.75 -0.27 -12.03
CA ALA A 119 11.46 0.59 -11.09
C ALA A 119 12.71 -0.07 -10.53
N SER A 120 12.65 -1.38 -10.26
CA SER A 120 13.77 -2.12 -9.69
C SER A 120 14.57 -2.90 -10.75
N GLY A 121 14.02 -3.01 -11.96
CA GLY A 121 14.55 -3.88 -12.99
C GLY A 121 15.97 -3.59 -13.36
N GLY A 122 16.35 -2.33 -13.41
CA GLY A 122 17.72 -1.95 -13.74
C GLY A 122 18.72 -2.52 -12.76
N LEU A 123 18.39 -2.47 -11.49
CA LEU A 123 19.28 -2.98 -10.45
C LEU A 123 19.31 -4.49 -10.43
N SER A 124 18.17 -5.13 -10.42
CA SER A 124 18.12 -6.59 -10.37
C SER A 124 18.70 -7.19 -11.65
N PHE A 125 18.48 -6.51 -12.77
CA PHE A 125 19.03 -6.95 -14.03
C PHE A 125 20.55 -6.88 -14.03
N ARG A 126 21.10 -5.80 -13.50
CA ARG A 126 22.53 -5.65 -13.38
C ARG A 126 23.15 -6.71 -12.48
N VAL A 127 22.54 -6.94 -11.35
CA VAL A 127 23.02 -7.95 -10.42
C VAL A 127 23.03 -9.31 -11.10
N GLY A 128 21.97 -9.65 -11.80
CA GLY A 128 21.89 -10.91 -12.50
C GLY A 128 22.95 -11.01 -13.58
N ARG A 129 23.25 -9.90 -14.25
CA ARG A 129 24.22 -9.88 -15.31
C ARG A 129 25.65 -10.01 -14.79
N PHE A 130 25.95 -9.33 -13.69
CA PHE A 130 27.29 -9.37 -13.13
C PHE A 130 27.51 -10.52 -12.18
N GLY A 131 26.46 -11.13 -11.71
CA GLY A 131 26.54 -12.24 -10.78
C GLY A 131 26.94 -13.56 -11.44
N ARG A 132 27.17 -13.57 -12.73
CA ARG A 132 27.58 -14.79 -13.41
C ARG A 132 29.05 -15.08 -13.26
#